data_2548356540dd976be85329f74a822444
#
_entry.id   2548356540dd976be85329f74a822444
#
_cell.length_a   1.000
_cell.length_b   1.000
_cell.length_c   1.000
_cell.angle_alpha   90.00
_cell.angle_beta   90.00
_cell.angle_gamma   90.00
#
_symmetry.space_group_name_H-M   'P 1'
#
loop_
_entity.id
_entity.type
_entity.pdbx_description
1 polymer ?
#
loop_
_entity_poly.entity_id
_entity_poly.type
_entity_poly.pdbx_seq_one_letter_code
_entity_poly.pdbx_strand_id
1 'polypeptide(L)'
;MFIEPDSKIYDISPTISKDIAVFPGDTPFEREVLMSFEKGDHLLLSTTRSTLHIGSHADAPNHYHPKGQGIDERDLHLYLGLCQVISVRLKPKERILPDHLQGQKIRAPRVLFKTSSFDDPDNWNNDFNSLSPELIEWLAEEKVKLVGIDTPSVDPADDKVLHSHNCIYENNFAILEGIILKNVKDGLYTLIALPLKIKGADAAPVRAILVENKEK
;
A
#
# COMPACT_ATOMS: atom_id res chain seq x y z
N MET A 1 -19.13 -7.00 -10.52
CA MET A 1 -18.79 -5.57 -10.62
C MET A 1 -18.26 -5.30 -11.99
N PHE A 2 -18.91 -4.45 -12.77
CA PHE A 2 -18.41 -4.07 -14.11
C PHE A 2 -17.81 -2.68 -13.97
N ILE A 3 -16.59 -2.50 -14.47
CA ILE A 3 -15.98 -1.17 -14.63
C ILE A 3 -16.54 -0.66 -15.96
N GLU A 4 -17.38 0.36 -15.92
CA GLU A 4 -17.92 0.98 -17.12
C GLU A 4 -16.82 1.77 -17.85
N PRO A 5 -16.86 1.90 -19.18
CA PRO A 5 -15.83 2.60 -19.95
C PRO A 5 -15.61 4.06 -19.53
N ASP A 6 -16.62 4.69 -18.94
CA ASP A 6 -16.60 6.08 -18.46
C ASP A 6 -16.38 6.21 -16.94
N SER A 7 -16.06 5.11 -16.25
CA SER A 7 -15.75 5.14 -14.82
C SER A 7 -14.48 5.95 -14.58
N LYS A 8 -14.52 6.84 -13.60
CA LYS A 8 -13.34 7.58 -13.20
C LYS A 8 -12.40 6.68 -12.42
N ILE A 9 -11.16 6.61 -12.89
CA ILE A 9 -10.09 5.81 -12.30
C ILE A 9 -9.04 6.75 -11.69
N TYR A 10 -8.66 6.50 -10.47
CA TYR A 10 -7.53 7.13 -9.81
C TYR A 10 -6.38 6.12 -9.75
N ASP A 11 -5.28 6.42 -10.43
CA ASP A 11 -4.02 5.69 -10.24
C ASP A 11 -3.41 6.18 -8.92
N ILE A 12 -3.33 5.30 -7.95
CA ILE A 12 -2.85 5.61 -6.62
C ILE A 12 -1.46 5.01 -6.35
N SER A 13 -0.69 4.78 -7.41
CA SER A 13 0.69 4.31 -7.32
C SER A 13 1.67 5.39 -7.77
N PRO A 14 2.81 5.58 -7.08
CA PRO A 14 3.88 6.43 -7.56
C PRO A 14 4.53 5.83 -8.82
N THR A 15 5.14 6.68 -9.62
CA THR A 15 6.02 6.22 -10.70
C THR A 15 7.29 5.64 -10.10
N ILE A 16 7.61 4.40 -10.45
CA ILE A 16 8.87 3.78 -10.04
C ILE A 16 9.97 4.28 -10.98
N SER A 17 10.94 4.97 -10.42
CA SER A 17 12.12 5.50 -11.11
C SER A 17 13.38 5.29 -10.25
N LYS A 18 14.55 5.64 -10.80
CA LYS A 18 15.82 5.62 -10.05
C LYS A 18 15.82 6.57 -8.83
N ASP A 19 14.93 7.55 -8.83
CA ASP A 19 14.85 8.58 -7.80
C ASP A 19 13.88 8.24 -6.67
N ILE A 20 13.01 7.20 -6.86
CA ILE A 20 12.04 6.79 -5.84
C ILE A 20 12.75 6.37 -4.56
N ALA A 21 12.31 6.91 -3.43
CA ALA A 21 12.87 6.55 -2.14
C ALA A 21 12.50 5.10 -1.76
N VAL A 22 13.47 4.41 -1.19
CA VAL A 22 13.28 3.10 -0.55
C VAL A 22 13.63 3.20 0.93
N PHE A 23 13.24 2.22 1.71
CA PHE A 23 13.60 2.17 3.14
C PHE A 23 15.13 2.25 3.29
N PRO A 24 15.67 3.06 4.24
CA PRO A 24 17.11 3.23 4.41
C PRO A 24 17.84 1.90 4.60
N GLY A 25 18.78 1.61 3.70
CA GLY A 25 19.55 0.36 3.67
C GLY A 25 18.99 -0.72 2.75
N ASP A 26 17.83 -0.51 2.15
CA ASP A 26 17.25 -1.44 1.20
C ASP A 26 17.77 -1.22 -0.23
N THR A 27 17.46 -2.13 -1.14
CA THR A 27 17.94 -2.11 -2.52
C THR A 27 17.18 -1.06 -3.34
N PRO A 28 17.83 0.00 -3.85
CA PRO A 28 17.18 0.99 -4.70
C PRO A 28 16.75 0.40 -6.04
N PHE A 29 15.88 1.13 -6.75
CA PHE A 29 15.47 0.74 -8.10
C PHE A 29 16.57 1.02 -9.12
N GLU A 30 16.89 0.00 -9.88
CA GLU A 30 17.76 0.07 -11.04
C GLU A 30 17.08 -0.51 -12.28
N ARG A 31 17.27 0.14 -13.42
CA ARG A 31 16.83 -0.38 -14.71
C ARG A 31 18.00 -0.36 -15.68
N GLU A 32 18.39 -1.53 -16.16
CA GLU A 32 19.40 -1.70 -17.18
C GLU A 32 18.74 -1.95 -18.54
N VAL A 33 19.16 -1.21 -19.57
CA VAL A 33 18.73 -1.39 -20.95
C VAL A 33 19.72 -2.32 -21.65
N LEU A 34 19.29 -3.55 -21.90
CA LEU A 34 20.09 -4.60 -22.53
C LEU A 34 20.16 -4.40 -24.06
N MET A 35 19.02 -4.07 -24.70
CA MET A 35 18.89 -3.83 -26.13
C MET A 35 18.08 -2.55 -26.37
N SER A 36 18.41 -1.78 -27.42
CA SER A 36 17.62 -0.60 -27.79
C SER A 36 17.74 -0.27 -29.29
N PHE A 37 16.72 0.37 -29.83
CA PHE A 37 16.73 0.87 -31.22
C PHE A 37 17.88 1.86 -31.46
N GLU A 38 18.27 2.63 -30.46
CA GLU A 38 19.39 3.57 -30.55
C GLU A 38 20.74 2.87 -30.75
N LYS A 39 20.87 1.63 -30.27
CA LYS A 39 22.04 0.77 -30.47
C LYS A 39 21.97 -0.07 -31.75
N GLY A 40 20.90 0.11 -32.55
CA GLY A 40 20.68 -0.66 -33.79
C GLY A 40 19.97 -2.00 -33.57
N ASP A 41 19.48 -2.28 -32.38
CA ASP A 41 18.71 -3.49 -32.10
C ASP A 41 17.30 -3.38 -32.66
N HIS A 42 16.62 -4.52 -32.83
CA HIS A 42 15.28 -4.59 -33.36
C HIS A 42 14.16 -4.46 -32.32
N LEU A 43 14.51 -4.31 -31.02
CA LEU A 43 13.57 -4.13 -29.90
C LEU A 43 14.25 -3.36 -28.75
N LEU A 44 13.42 -2.89 -27.80
CA LEU A 44 13.88 -2.37 -26.51
C LEU A 44 13.68 -3.46 -25.45
N LEU A 45 14.75 -3.89 -24.81
CA LEU A 45 14.75 -4.88 -23.73
C LEU A 45 15.45 -4.32 -22.52
N SER A 46 14.84 -4.44 -21.36
CA SER A 46 15.46 -4.03 -20.10
C SER A 46 15.19 -5.02 -18.98
N THR A 47 16.05 -5.01 -17.99
CA THR A 47 15.89 -5.71 -16.71
C THR A 47 15.80 -4.70 -15.58
N THR A 48 15.21 -5.11 -14.45
CA THR A 48 15.12 -4.28 -13.24
C THR A 48 15.61 -5.05 -12.03
N ARG A 49 16.15 -4.31 -11.06
CA ARG A 49 16.51 -4.78 -9.73
C ARG A 49 16.01 -3.77 -8.71
N SER A 50 15.35 -4.23 -7.65
CA SER A 50 14.90 -3.38 -6.53
C SER A 50 14.51 -4.25 -5.35
N THR A 51 14.24 -3.60 -4.20
CA THR A 51 13.43 -4.21 -3.14
C THR A 51 12.03 -4.56 -3.65
N LEU A 52 11.34 -5.49 -3.00
CA LEU A 52 9.92 -5.77 -3.26
C LEU A 52 9.00 -4.76 -2.57
N HIS A 53 9.50 -4.02 -1.57
CA HIS A 53 8.82 -2.93 -0.85
C HIS A 53 9.02 -1.58 -1.55
N ILE A 54 8.86 -1.53 -2.87
CA ILE A 54 9.07 -0.32 -3.66
C ILE A 54 7.75 0.33 -4.09
N GLY A 55 7.65 1.64 -3.86
CA GLY A 55 6.45 2.39 -4.22
C GLY A 55 5.20 1.83 -3.57
N SER A 56 4.10 1.72 -4.33
CA SER A 56 2.93 1.00 -3.83
C SER A 56 3.18 -0.50 -3.84
N HIS A 57 3.06 -1.14 -2.70
CA HIS A 57 3.29 -2.57 -2.54
C HIS A 57 2.33 -3.19 -1.52
N ALA A 58 2.20 -4.50 -1.59
CA ALA A 58 1.48 -5.31 -0.61
C ALA A 58 2.47 -6.19 0.15
N ASP A 59 2.42 -6.12 1.46
CA ASP A 59 3.21 -6.99 2.32
C ASP A 59 2.61 -8.37 2.46
N ALA A 60 3.48 -9.36 2.53
CA ALA A 60 3.11 -10.71 2.90
C ALA A 60 3.40 -10.97 4.39
N PRO A 61 2.60 -11.83 5.05
CA PRO A 61 2.80 -12.15 6.46
C PRO A 61 4.19 -12.67 6.83
N ASN A 62 4.92 -13.32 5.90
CA ASN A 62 6.28 -13.79 6.14
C ASN A 62 7.32 -12.67 6.20
N HIS A 63 6.96 -11.44 5.83
CA HIS A 63 7.79 -10.27 6.04
C HIS A 63 8.03 -9.99 7.53
N TYR A 64 6.98 -10.10 8.33
CA TYR A 64 6.99 -9.66 9.74
C TYR A 64 6.68 -10.79 10.73
N HIS A 65 6.42 -12.02 10.26
CA HIS A 65 6.16 -13.16 11.15
C HIS A 65 6.75 -14.46 10.59
N PRO A 66 7.52 -15.25 11.41
CA PRO A 66 8.26 -16.42 10.93
C PRO A 66 7.39 -17.59 10.45
N LYS A 67 6.10 -17.58 10.77
CA LYS A 67 5.12 -18.57 10.28
C LYS A 67 4.16 -17.97 9.24
N GLY A 68 4.48 -16.78 8.73
CA GLY A 68 3.66 -16.09 7.75
C GLY A 68 3.70 -16.77 6.39
N GLN A 69 2.61 -16.60 5.63
CA GLN A 69 2.53 -17.02 4.23
C GLN A 69 3.30 -16.04 3.34
N GLY A 70 3.83 -16.52 2.21
CA GLY A 70 4.34 -15.67 1.15
C GLY A 70 3.23 -14.97 0.39
N ILE A 71 3.61 -13.95 -0.40
CA ILE A 71 2.64 -13.14 -1.15
C ILE A 71 1.87 -13.97 -2.19
N ASP A 72 2.49 -15.00 -2.76
CA ASP A 72 1.90 -15.89 -3.75
C ASP A 72 0.79 -16.81 -3.20
N GLU A 73 0.70 -16.93 -1.88
CA GLU A 73 -0.31 -17.74 -1.17
C GLU A 73 -1.49 -16.89 -0.65
N ARG A 74 -1.42 -15.54 -0.76
CA ARG A 74 -2.47 -14.65 -0.26
C ARG A 74 -3.71 -14.70 -1.14
N ASP A 75 -4.89 -14.67 -0.50
CA ASP A 75 -6.18 -14.61 -1.18
C ASP A 75 -6.34 -13.27 -1.91
N LEU A 76 -6.55 -13.32 -3.22
CA LEU A 76 -6.73 -12.14 -4.06
C LEU A 76 -7.97 -11.31 -3.71
N HIS A 77 -8.99 -11.92 -3.08
CA HIS A 77 -10.17 -11.20 -2.59
C HIS A 77 -9.83 -10.14 -1.52
N LEU A 78 -8.67 -10.22 -0.89
CA LEU A 78 -8.20 -9.19 0.04
C LEU A 78 -7.93 -7.88 -0.70
N TYR A 79 -7.36 -7.95 -1.90
CA TYR A 79 -6.84 -6.81 -2.68
C TYR A 79 -7.81 -6.27 -3.73
N LEU A 80 -9.02 -6.80 -3.80
CA LEU A 80 -10.02 -6.46 -4.82
C LEU A 80 -11.39 -6.24 -4.20
N GLY A 81 -12.04 -5.10 -4.47
CA GLY A 81 -13.43 -4.84 -4.13
C GLY A 81 -13.68 -3.55 -3.36
N LEU A 82 -14.84 -3.46 -2.70
CA LEU A 82 -15.27 -2.25 -1.99
C LEU A 82 -14.22 -1.80 -0.97
N CYS A 83 -13.92 -0.51 -1.01
CA CYS A 83 -12.90 0.16 -0.22
C CYS A 83 -13.38 1.52 0.25
N GLN A 84 -12.96 1.96 1.42
CA GLN A 84 -13.20 3.29 1.96
C GLN A 84 -11.90 4.05 2.10
N VAL A 85 -11.86 5.30 1.62
CA VAL A 85 -10.75 6.23 1.87
C VAL A 85 -11.14 7.15 3.02
N ILE A 86 -10.27 7.30 3.99
CA ILE A 86 -10.46 8.13 5.20
C ILE A 86 -9.23 9.04 5.36
N SER A 87 -9.45 10.35 5.36
CA SER A 87 -8.41 11.32 5.68
C SER A 87 -8.29 11.50 7.18
N VAL A 88 -7.06 11.52 7.67
CA VAL A 88 -6.72 11.85 9.07
C VAL A 88 -5.68 12.96 9.09
N ARG A 89 -5.79 13.86 10.08
CA ARG A 89 -4.81 14.95 10.26
C ARG A 89 -4.10 14.75 11.58
N LEU A 90 -2.83 14.48 11.51
CA LEU A 90 -1.98 14.14 12.64
C LEU A 90 -0.73 15.02 12.65
N LYS A 91 -0.07 15.11 13.79
CA LYS A 91 1.29 15.64 13.85
C LYS A 91 2.27 14.62 13.26
N PRO A 92 3.47 15.05 12.86
CA PRO A 92 4.52 14.13 12.42
C PRO A 92 4.76 13.01 13.43
N LYS A 93 4.99 11.79 12.95
CA LYS A 93 5.26 10.55 13.71
C LYS A 93 4.10 10.02 14.56
N GLU A 94 2.95 10.68 14.60
CA GLU A 94 1.81 10.15 15.35
C GLU A 94 1.25 8.89 14.68
N ARG A 95 0.81 7.94 15.51
CA ARG A 95 0.04 6.78 15.07
C ARG A 95 -1.44 7.14 14.99
N ILE A 96 -2.13 6.62 14.00
CA ILE A 96 -3.58 6.77 13.88
C ILE A 96 -4.24 5.91 14.96
N LEU A 97 -5.01 6.54 15.82
CA LEU A 97 -5.86 5.90 16.85
C LEU A 97 -7.33 5.90 16.41
N PRO A 98 -8.20 5.05 16.96
CA PRO A 98 -9.64 5.06 16.67
C PRO A 98 -10.29 6.44 16.86
N ASP A 99 -9.91 7.17 17.88
CA ASP A 99 -10.44 8.51 18.19
C ASP A 99 -10.14 9.55 17.11
N HIS A 100 -9.08 9.36 16.31
CA HIS A 100 -8.75 10.24 15.20
C HIS A 100 -9.75 10.13 14.05
N LEU A 101 -10.56 9.08 13.99
CA LEU A 101 -11.62 8.91 12.99
C LEU A 101 -12.88 9.72 13.31
N GLN A 102 -12.94 10.40 14.47
CA GLN A 102 -14.01 11.33 14.85
C GLN A 102 -15.44 10.75 14.68
N GLY A 103 -15.61 9.46 14.96
CA GLY A 103 -16.89 8.76 14.83
C GLY A 103 -17.30 8.41 13.39
N GLN A 104 -16.38 8.50 12.43
CA GLN A 104 -16.61 7.99 11.08
C GLN A 104 -16.90 6.48 11.13
N LYS A 105 -18.00 6.07 10.48
CA LYS A 105 -18.37 4.66 10.38
C LYS A 105 -17.54 3.98 9.29
N ILE A 106 -17.06 2.78 9.61
CA ILE A 106 -16.48 1.89 8.60
C ILE A 106 -17.60 1.28 7.75
N ARG A 107 -17.48 1.42 6.43
CA ARG A 107 -18.50 1.01 5.46
C ARG A 107 -17.98 0.04 4.41
N ALA A 108 -16.72 -0.38 4.54
CA ALA A 108 -16.07 -1.26 3.57
C ALA A 108 -15.08 -2.20 4.27
N PRO A 109 -14.88 -3.41 3.74
CA PRO A 109 -13.92 -4.35 4.30
C PRO A 109 -12.45 -4.00 3.97
N ARG A 110 -12.20 -2.91 3.26
CA ARG A 110 -10.88 -2.34 2.98
C ARG A 110 -10.89 -0.87 3.33
N VAL A 111 -9.89 -0.44 4.08
CA VAL A 111 -9.79 0.96 4.53
C VAL A 111 -8.42 1.49 4.15
N LEU A 112 -8.38 2.61 3.43
CA LEU A 112 -7.16 3.31 3.07
C LEU A 112 -7.09 4.63 3.83
N PHE A 113 -6.01 4.81 4.57
CA PHE A 113 -5.77 6.02 5.35
C PHE A 113 -4.93 7.01 4.56
N LYS A 114 -5.44 8.23 4.48
CA LYS A 114 -4.77 9.36 3.86
C LYS A 114 -4.27 10.29 4.96
N THR A 115 -2.98 10.28 5.18
CA THR A 115 -2.30 11.09 6.20
C THR A 115 -1.66 12.34 5.62
N SER A 116 -1.28 12.30 4.35
CA SER A 116 -0.46 13.31 3.66
C SER A 116 0.87 13.61 4.39
N SER A 117 1.42 12.63 5.07
CA SER A 117 2.68 12.77 5.81
C SER A 117 3.90 12.25 5.03
N PHE A 118 3.67 11.66 3.85
CA PHE A 118 4.69 11.20 2.90
C PHE A 118 4.29 11.54 1.46
N ASP A 119 4.11 12.83 1.19
CA ASP A 119 3.55 13.33 -0.09
C ASP A 119 4.54 13.30 -1.26
N ASP A 120 5.83 13.16 -1.00
CA ASP A 120 6.90 13.08 -2.00
C ASP A 120 7.55 11.70 -1.96
N PRO A 121 7.21 10.80 -2.89
CA PRO A 121 7.74 9.43 -2.91
C PRO A 121 9.22 9.34 -3.30
N ASP A 122 9.82 10.42 -3.80
CA ASP A 122 11.23 10.46 -4.19
C ASP A 122 12.15 10.90 -3.04
N ASN A 123 11.58 11.47 -1.97
CA ASN A 123 12.34 11.97 -0.82
C ASN A 123 11.95 11.25 0.48
N TRP A 124 12.85 10.40 0.97
CA TRP A 124 12.63 9.71 2.24
C TRP A 124 12.54 10.68 3.42
N ASN A 125 11.55 10.49 4.28
CA ASN A 125 11.48 11.12 5.59
C ASN A 125 11.05 10.10 6.64
N ASN A 126 11.53 10.25 7.88
CA ASN A 126 11.18 9.38 9.01
C ASN A 126 9.98 9.90 9.82
N ASP A 127 9.39 11.00 9.40
CA ASP A 127 8.36 11.70 10.17
C ASP A 127 6.94 11.34 9.73
N PHE A 128 6.80 10.32 8.88
CA PHE A 128 5.51 9.85 8.42
C PHE A 128 4.65 9.27 9.55
N ASN A 129 3.33 9.36 9.37
CA ASN A 129 2.35 8.78 10.27
C ASN A 129 2.19 7.28 10.00
N SER A 130 1.74 6.55 11.01
CA SER A 130 1.56 5.10 10.96
C SER A 130 0.25 4.69 11.64
N LEU A 131 -0.08 3.39 11.63
CA LEU A 131 -1.24 2.86 12.33
C LEU A 131 -0.87 2.52 13.78
N SER A 132 -1.86 2.47 14.65
CA SER A 132 -1.68 1.90 16.00
C SER A 132 -2.28 0.48 16.08
N PRO A 133 -1.77 -0.37 16.99
CA PRO A 133 -2.38 -1.66 17.29
C PRO A 133 -3.85 -1.54 17.69
N GLU A 134 -4.19 -0.53 18.50
CA GLU A 134 -5.58 -0.29 18.95
C GLU A 134 -6.51 0.02 17.77
N LEU A 135 -6.01 0.72 16.75
CA LEU A 135 -6.78 0.94 15.54
C LEU A 135 -7.01 -0.36 14.78
N ILE A 136 -5.99 -1.22 14.67
CA ILE A 136 -6.12 -2.51 13.98
C ILE A 136 -7.12 -3.41 14.70
N GLU A 137 -7.07 -3.49 16.03
CA GLU A 137 -8.03 -4.25 16.83
C GLU A 137 -9.46 -3.75 16.60
N TRP A 138 -9.66 -2.44 16.69
CA TRP A 138 -10.97 -1.83 16.44
C TRP A 138 -11.47 -2.10 15.00
N LEU A 139 -10.60 -2.00 13.99
CA LEU A 139 -10.95 -2.32 12.60
C LEU A 139 -11.28 -3.80 12.41
N ALA A 140 -10.72 -4.69 13.22
CA ALA A 140 -11.08 -6.12 13.20
C ALA A 140 -12.50 -6.36 13.68
N GLU A 141 -12.94 -5.65 14.72
CA GLU A 141 -14.35 -5.66 15.18
C GLU A 141 -15.29 -5.15 14.08
N GLU A 142 -14.88 -4.15 13.30
CA GLU A 142 -15.60 -3.62 12.14
C GLU A 142 -15.50 -4.51 10.88
N LYS A 143 -14.87 -5.70 10.98
CA LYS A 143 -14.74 -6.71 9.92
C LYS A 143 -13.89 -6.24 8.71
N VAL A 144 -12.98 -5.35 8.94
CA VAL A 144 -11.97 -4.97 7.93
C VAL A 144 -11.08 -6.17 7.61
N LYS A 145 -10.59 -6.25 6.38
CA LYS A 145 -9.73 -7.32 5.85
C LYS A 145 -8.43 -6.80 5.25
N LEU A 146 -8.41 -5.52 4.88
CA LEU A 146 -7.22 -4.86 4.37
C LEU A 146 -7.15 -3.45 4.93
N VAL A 147 -5.98 -3.08 5.39
CA VAL A 147 -5.60 -1.69 5.69
C VAL A 147 -4.58 -1.21 4.67
N GLY A 148 -4.73 0.03 4.21
CA GLY A 148 -3.73 0.68 3.37
C GLY A 148 -3.40 2.06 3.92
N ILE A 149 -2.20 2.57 3.58
CA ILE A 149 -1.71 3.86 4.04
C ILE A 149 -0.85 4.54 2.97
N ASP A 150 -0.91 5.86 2.91
CA ASP A 150 -0.13 6.69 1.99
C ASP A 150 1.31 6.96 2.50
N THR A 151 1.83 6.07 3.34
CA THR A 151 3.19 6.11 3.87
C THR A 151 3.92 4.80 3.58
N PRO A 152 5.26 4.78 3.66
CA PRO A 152 6.03 3.58 3.31
C PRO A 152 5.93 2.45 4.32
N SER A 153 5.28 2.65 5.49
CA SER A 153 5.06 1.60 6.48
C SER A 153 3.85 1.88 7.36
N VAL A 154 3.16 0.80 7.78
CA VAL A 154 2.11 0.83 8.82
C VAL A 154 2.67 1.02 10.23
N ASP A 155 3.97 0.83 10.43
CA ASP A 155 4.70 1.13 11.68
C ASP A 155 5.68 2.31 11.48
N PRO A 156 6.09 3.03 12.54
CA PRO A 156 7.15 4.03 12.46
C PRO A 156 8.46 3.43 11.93
N ALA A 157 9.27 4.24 11.23
CA ALA A 157 10.53 3.79 10.64
C ALA A 157 11.55 3.21 11.65
N ASP A 158 11.46 3.58 12.91
CA ASP A 158 12.34 3.14 14.00
C ASP A 158 11.74 2.04 14.88
N ASP A 159 10.51 1.58 14.62
CA ASP A 159 9.88 0.49 15.36
C ASP A 159 10.51 -0.87 14.97
N LYS A 160 11.34 -1.41 15.85
CA LYS A 160 11.98 -2.73 15.67
C LYS A 160 11.11 -3.90 16.14
N VAL A 161 10.00 -3.62 16.82
CA VAL A 161 9.05 -4.64 17.29
C VAL A 161 7.95 -4.88 16.26
N LEU A 162 7.67 -3.89 15.40
CA LEU A 162 6.62 -3.94 14.37
C LEU A 162 5.24 -4.19 15.00
N HIS A 163 4.87 -3.32 15.94
CA HIS A 163 3.65 -3.50 16.75
C HIS A 163 2.38 -3.62 15.90
N SER A 164 2.22 -2.76 14.89
CA SER A 164 1.04 -2.80 14.02
C SER A 164 1.07 -3.97 13.05
N HIS A 165 2.24 -4.32 12.49
CA HIS A 165 2.38 -5.50 11.66
C HIS A 165 2.01 -6.78 12.43
N ASN A 166 2.49 -6.93 13.68
CA ASN A 166 2.13 -8.09 14.49
C ASN A 166 0.64 -8.17 14.78
N CYS A 167 0.01 -7.05 15.13
CA CYS A 167 -1.43 -6.98 15.34
C CYS A 167 -2.22 -7.30 14.04
N ILE A 168 -1.73 -6.84 12.87
CA ILE A 168 -2.26 -7.17 11.54
C ILE A 168 -2.17 -8.69 11.28
N TYR A 169 -1.03 -9.31 11.64
CA TYR A 169 -0.87 -10.76 11.52
C TYR A 169 -1.92 -11.53 12.34
N GLU A 170 -2.09 -11.15 13.60
CA GLU A 170 -3.03 -11.80 14.53
C GLU A 170 -4.47 -11.69 14.03
N ASN A 171 -4.82 -10.60 13.36
CA ASN A 171 -6.15 -10.37 12.79
C ASN A 171 -6.28 -10.78 11.31
N ASN A 172 -5.22 -11.35 10.71
CA ASN A 172 -5.18 -11.80 9.32
C ASN A 172 -5.60 -10.73 8.29
N PHE A 173 -5.15 -9.50 8.47
CA PHE A 173 -5.36 -8.45 7.47
C PHE A 173 -4.34 -8.56 6.33
N ALA A 174 -4.68 -7.93 5.20
CA ALA A 174 -3.71 -7.56 4.18
C ALA A 174 -3.22 -6.13 4.42
N ILE A 175 -1.99 -5.85 3.98
CA ILE A 175 -1.36 -4.54 4.04
C ILE A 175 -1.19 -4.00 2.63
N LEU A 176 -1.38 -2.69 2.45
CA LEU A 176 -1.07 -1.95 1.23
C LEU A 176 -0.40 -0.63 1.63
N GLU A 177 0.86 -0.45 1.25
CA GLU A 177 1.70 0.67 1.64
C GLU A 177 2.16 1.50 0.44
N GLY A 178 2.64 2.71 0.69
CA GLY A 178 3.22 3.59 -0.33
C GLY A 178 2.23 4.04 -1.41
N ILE A 179 0.93 4.07 -1.12
CA ILE A 179 -0.10 4.54 -2.07
C ILE A 179 -0.20 6.05 -2.08
N ILE A 180 -0.61 6.62 -3.23
CA ILE A 180 -0.76 8.06 -3.41
C ILE A 180 -2.23 8.45 -3.33
N LEU A 181 -2.64 9.06 -2.22
CA LEU A 181 -4.03 9.47 -1.99
C LEU A 181 -4.28 10.98 -2.09
N LYS A 182 -3.27 11.78 -2.43
CA LYS A 182 -3.32 13.24 -2.45
C LYS A 182 -4.55 13.82 -3.18
N ASN A 183 -4.91 13.25 -4.33
CA ASN A 183 -6.01 13.72 -5.17
C ASN A 183 -7.29 12.89 -5.01
N VAL A 184 -7.34 11.99 -4.03
CA VAL A 184 -8.52 11.16 -3.74
C VAL A 184 -9.31 11.80 -2.60
N LYS A 185 -10.62 11.93 -2.77
CA LYS A 185 -11.53 12.39 -1.72
C LYS A 185 -11.91 11.23 -0.79
N ASP A 186 -12.31 11.57 0.43
CA ASP A 186 -12.92 10.59 1.32
C ASP A 186 -14.19 10.02 0.70
N GLY A 187 -14.39 8.72 0.82
CA GLY A 187 -15.55 8.07 0.23
C GLY A 187 -15.37 6.58 -0.04
N LEU A 188 -16.34 6.04 -0.76
CA LEU A 188 -16.35 4.62 -1.16
C LEU A 188 -15.92 4.46 -2.61
N TYR A 189 -15.02 3.54 -2.82
CA TYR A 189 -14.43 3.20 -4.11
C TYR A 189 -14.40 1.68 -4.29
N THR A 190 -14.03 1.27 -5.48
CA THR A 190 -13.57 -0.09 -5.70
C THR A 190 -12.04 -0.08 -5.81
N LEU A 191 -11.36 -0.79 -4.93
CA LEU A 191 -9.92 -1.01 -4.97
C LEU A 191 -9.58 -2.17 -5.91
N ILE A 192 -8.51 -2.00 -6.70
CA ILE A 192 -7.82 -3.06 -7.43
C ILE A 192 -6.33 -2.85 -7.16
N ALA A 193 -5.71 -3.79 -6.41
CA ALA A 193 -4.30 -3.72 -6.00
C ALA A 193 -3.67 -5.13 -5.94
N LEU A 194 -3.82 -5.90 -7.01
CA LEU A 194 -3.39 -7.30 -7.03
C LEU A 194 -1.86 -7.40 -7.01
N PRO A 195 -1.26 -8.11 -6.02
CA PRO A 195 0.18 -8.30 -5.93
C PRO A 195 0.68 -9.28 -7.02
N LEU A 196 1.93 -9.13 -7.42
CA LEU A 196 2.60 -10.10 -8.28
C LEU A 196 2.72 -11.45 -7.57
N LYS A 197 2.51 -12.54 -8.30
CA LYS A 197 2.60 -13.90 -7.77
C LYS A 197 4.06 -14.38 -7.75
N ILE A 198 4.84 -13.87 -6.82
CA ILE A 198 6.26 -14.24 -6.65
C ILE A 198 6.35 -15.25 -5.52
N LYS A 199 6.79 -16.46 -5.85
CA LYS A 199 6.80 -17.60 -4.90
C LYS A 199 7.64 -17.31 -3.66
N GLY A 200 7.00 -17.39 -2.49
CA GLY A 200 7.64 -17.25 -1.17
C GLY A 200 8.15 -15.83 -0.86
N ALA A 201 7.79 -14.84 -1.69
CA ALA A 201 8.24 -13.48 -1.47
C ALA A 201 7.52 -12.82 -0.29
N ASP A 202 8.24 -11.92 0.36
CA ASP A 202 7.85 -11.14 1.54
C ASP A 202 6.95 -9.94 1.21
N ALA A 203 6.94 -9.51 -0.05
CA ALA A 203 6.07 -8.47 -0.57
C ALA A 203 5.93 -8.59 -2.10
N ALA A 204 5.08 -7.75 -2.68
CA ALA A 204 5.08 -7.51 -4.12
C ALA A 204 4.65 -6.08 -4.44
N PRO A 205 5.34 -5.40 -5.38
CA PRO A 205 4.84 -4.18 -5.95
C PRO A 205 3.46 -4.38 -6.59
N VAL A 206 2.62 -3.35 -6.47
CA VAL A 206 1.30 -3.33 -7.09
C VAL A 206 1.13 -2.05 -7.92
N ARG A 207 0.30 -2.10 -8.98
CA ARG A 207 -0.29 -0.89 -9.51
C ARG A 207 -1.69 -0.75 -8.94
N ALA A 208 -1.80 -0.08 -7.81
CA ALA A 208 -3.06 0.13 -7.13
C ALA A 208 -3.89 1.22 -7.83
N ILE A 209 -5.17 0.93 -8.04
CA ILE A 209 -6.13 1.91 -8.56
C ILE A 209 -7.39 1.92 -7.73
N LEU A 210 -8.05 3.07 -7.71
CA LEU A 210 -9.42 3.23 -7.20
C LEU A 210 -10.36 3.57 -8.34
N VAL A 211 -11.46 2.85 -8.43
CA VAL A 211 -12.55 3.14 -9.36
C VAL A 211 -13.68 3.80 -8.59
N GLU A 212 -14.13 4.96 -9.07
CA GLU A 212 -15.24 5.68 -8.45
C GLU A 212 -16.54 4.89 -8.67
N ASN A 213 -17.23 4.62 -7.56
CA ASN A 213 -18.54 3.97 -7.64
C ASN A 213 -19.57 5.01 -8.04
N LYS A 214 -20.31 4.79 -9.13
CA LYS A 214 -21.47 5.63 -9.45
C LYS A 214 -22.49 5.48 -8.33
N GLU A 215 -22.92 6.57 -7.73
CA GLU A 215 -24.08 6.58 -6.85
C GLU A 215 -25.29 6.03 -7.65
N LYS A 216 -25.93 4.99 -7.09
CA LYS A 216 -27.17 4.46 -7.64
C LYS A 216 -28.34 5.27 -7.15
#